data_31e5cfd2723833ec2b89895c47e965cf
#
_entry.id   31e5cfd2723833ec2b89895c47e965cf
#
_cell.length_a   1.000
_cell.length_b   1.000
_cell.length_c   1.000
_cell.angle_alpha   90.00
_cell.angle_beta   90.00
_cell.angle_gamma   90.00
#
_symmetry.space_group_name_H-M   'P 1'
#
loop_
_entity.id
_entity.type
_entity.pdbx_description
1 polymer ?
#
loop_
_entity_poly.entity_id
_entity_poly.type
_entity_poly.pdbx_seq_one_letter_code
_entity_poly.pdbx_strand_id
1 'polypeptide(L)'
;GNVSAFGSFGYELDLNRLTEQERAIVKEQITFIKKYRKIIHSGTFYRLMSPFDGNYCAWMVVSEDKRTVLVGQYKVLNEVNAPFRRLQLIGLDPSTEYVDIADGKGYYGDELMHIGLVTSDTSCGQVLDGRKPSCDFDSKIYIFEAK
;
A
#
# COMPACT_ATOMS: atom_id res chain seq x y z
N GLY A 1 2.97 2.04 -11.19
CA GLY A 1 1.77 1.22 -11.02
C GLY A 1 1.03 1.51 -9.71
N ASN A 2 1.73 1.52 -8.56
CA ASN A 2 1.07 1.63 -7.24
C ASN A 2 0.32 2.95 -7.02
N VAL A 3 0.80 4.07 -7.56
CA VAL A 3 0.10 5.37 -7.46
C VAL A 3 -1.20 5.35 -8.28
N SER A 4 -1.12 4.93 -9.52
CA SER A 4 -2.27 4.87 -10.43
C SER A 4 -3.30 3.81 -10.03
N ALA A 5 -2.93 2.84 -9.20
CA ALA A 5 -3.83 1.81 -8.72
C ALA A 5 -5.04 2.36 -7.94
N PHE A 6 -4.93 3.53 -7.30
CA PHE A 6 -6.02 4.16 -6.54
C PHE A 6 -6.87 5.16 -7.36
N GLY A 7 -6.70 5.18 -8.66
CA GLY A 7 -7.47 6.03 -9.58
C GLY A 7 -7.85 5.27 -10.85
N SER A 8 -7.94 6.01 -11.95
CA SER A 8 -8.11 5.41 -13.27
C SER A 8 -6.79 4.81 -13.73
N PHE A 9 -6.78 3.51 -13.94
CA PHE A 9 -5.58 2.76 -14.32
C PHE A 9 -5.62 2.39 -15.80
N GLY A 10 -4.53 2.68 -16.50
CA GLY A 10 -4.34 2.29 -17.91
C GLY A 10 -2.88 2.38 -18.32
N TYR A 11 -2.58 1.78 -19.45
CA TYR A 11 -1.28 1.86 -20.09
C TYR A 11 -1.41 2.57 -21.44
N GLU A 12 -0.58 3.57 -21.66
CA GLU A 12 -0.38 4.23 -22.95
C GLU A 12 1.01 3.87 -23.48
N LEU A 13 1.17 2.62 -23.89
CA LEU A 13 2.44 2.13 -24.40
C LEU A 13 2.23 1.05 -25.45
N ASP A 14 3.22 0.89 -26.33
CA ASP A 14 3.24 -0.18 -27.33
C ASP A 14 3.61 -1.52 -26.68
N LEU A 15 2.60 -2.36 -26.47
CA LEU A 15 2.76 -3.66 -25.82
C LEU A 15 3.69 -4.62 -26.61
N ASN A 16 3.91 -4.36 -27.91
CA ASN A 16 4.79 -5.20 -28.73
C ASN A 16 6.27 -4.96 -28.44
N ARG A 17 6.61 -3.82 -27.85
CA ARG A 17 7.98 -3.46 -27.48
C ARG A 17 8.41 -3.96 -26.11
N LEU A 18 7.47 -4.50 -25.33
CA LEU A 18 7.76 -5.01 -24.01
C LEU A 18 8.52 -6.35 -24.08
N THR A 19 9.51 -6.48 -23.22
CA THR A 19 10.15 -7.75 -22.91
C THR A 19 9.16 -8.71 -22.24
N GLU A 20 9.47 -9.99 -22.20
CA GLU A 20 8.62 -10.97 -21.50
C GLU A 20 8.48 -10.67 -20.00
N GLN A 21 9.54 -10.18 -19.35
CA GLN A 21 9.51 -9.79 -17.95
C GLN A 21 8.58 -8.60 -17.70
N GLU A 22 8.65 -7.57 -18.54
CA GLU A 22 7.76 -6.41 -18.46
C GLU A 22 6.30 -6.79 -18.72
N ARG A 23 6.04 -7.68 -19.67
CA ARG A 23 4.68 -8.22 -19.92
C ARG A 23 4.13 -8.97 -18.71
N ALA A 24 4.97 -9.75 -18.02
CA ALA A 24 4.56 -10.44 -16.80
C ALA A 24 4.15 -9.44 -15.71
N ILE A 25 4.95 -8.39 -15.47
CA ILE A 25 4.65 -7.32 -14.51
C ILE A 25 3.34 -6.60 -14.87
N VAL A 26 3.17 -6.23 -16.14
CA VAL A 26 1.93 -5.60 -16.63
C VAL A 26 0.72 -6.49 -16.39
N LYS A 27 0.84 -7.79 -16.66
CA LYS A 27 -0.24 -8.77 -16.43
C LYS A 27 -0.61 -8.89 -14.96
N GLU A 28 0.36 -8.90 -14.06
CA GLU A 28 0.13 -8.90 -12.61
C GLU A 28 -0.59 -7.64 -12.15
N GLN A 29 -0.15 -6.47 -12.61
CA GLN A 29 -0.78 -5.19 -12.28
C GLN A 29 -2.22 -5.11 -12.79
N ILE A 30 -2.49 -5.56 -14.02
CA ILE A 30 -3.84 -5.63 -14.56
C ILE A 30 -4.71 -6.60 -13.75
N THR A 31 -4.17 -7.74 -13.33
CA THR A 31 -4.89 -8.72 -12.51
C THR A 31 -5.26 -8.13 -11.16
N PHE A 32 -4.32 -7.43 -10.53
CA PHE A 32 -4.54 -6.69 -9.29
C PHE A 32 -5.68 -5.68 -9.44
N ILE A 33 -5.61 -4.82 -10.45
CA ILE A 33 -6.63 -3.79 -10.69
C ILE A 33 -8.00 -4.42 -10.97
N LYS A 34 -8.07 -5.47 -11.79
CA LYS A 34 -9.33 -6.17 -12.04
C LYS A 34 -9.96 -6.75 -10.77
N LYS A 35 -9.14 -7.24 -9.83
CA LYS A 35 -9.61 -7.78 -8.55
C LYS A 35 -10.17 -6.67 -7.66
N TYR A 36 -9.48 -5.55 -7.54
CA TYR A 36 -9.80 -4.53 -6.53
C TYR A 36 -10.51 -3.28 -7.06
N ARG A 37 -10.66 -3.12 -8.38
CA ARG A 37 -11.25 -1.92 -8.99
C ARG A 37 -12.61 -1.52 -8.41
N LYS A 38 -13.46 -2.50 -8.07
CA LYS A 38 -14.78 -2.22 -7.49
C LYS A 38 -14.62 -1.52 -6.15
N ILE A 39 -13.74 -2.01 -5.28
CA ILE A 39 -13.47 -1.40 -3.98
C ILE A 39 -12.85 -0.02 -4.15
N ILE A 40 -11.89 0.13 -5.07
CA ILE A 40 -11.21 1.40 -5.34
C ILE A 40 -12.19 2.48 -5.79
N HIS A 41 -13.18 2.14 -6.61
CA HIS A 41 -14.14 3.10 -7.16
C HIS A 41 -15.37 3.34 -6.27
N SER A 42 -15.81 2.35 -5.49
CA SER A 42 -17.03 2.47 -4.67
C SER A 42 -16.76 2.58 -3.17
N GLY A 43 -15.56 2.25 -2.72
CA GLY A 43 -15.17 2.36 -1.31
C GLY A 43 -14.94 3.80 -0.85
N THR A 44 -14.80 3.98 0.45
CA THR A 44 -14.48 5.28 1.04
C THR A 44 -12.98 5.53 0.98
N PHE A 45 -12.58 6.63 0.34
CA PHE A 45 -11.19 7.05 0.21
C PHE A 45 -10.78 7.97 1.35
N TYR A 46 -9.65 7.66 1.99
CA TYR A 46 -9.05 8.47 3.05
C TYR A 46 -7.62 8.88 2.69
N ARG A 47 -7.29 10.15 2.92
CA ARG A 47 -5.91 10.64 2.89
C ARG A 47 -5.32 10.52 4.29
N LEU A 48 -4.22 9.78 4.41
CA LEU A 48 -3.58 9.51 5.70
C LEU A 48 -2.37 10.39 5.96
N MET A 49 -1.56 10.63 4.93
CA MET A 49 -0.37 11.48 5.00
C MET A 49 -0.31 12.37 3.77
N SER A 50 -0.02 13.65 3.99
CA SER A 50 0.11 14.64 2.92
C SER A 50 1.49 14.55 2.25
N PRO A 51 1.58 14.58 0.92
CA PRO A 51 2.86 14.63 0.22
C PRO A 51 3.59 15.98 0.38
N PHE A 52 2.92 16.98 0.94
CA PHE A 52 3.48 18.31 1.16
C PHE A 52 4.12 18.48 2.55
N ASP A 53 3.93 17.51 3.44
CA ASP A 53 4.41 17.57 4.82
C ASP A 53 5.73 16.81 5.04
N GLY A 54 6.30 16.24 3.98
CA GLY A 54 7.57 15.50 4.04
C GLY A 54 7.75 14.48 2.92
N ASN A 55 8.63 13.53 3.16
CA ASN A 55 9.00 12.50 2.16
C ASN A 55 8.04 11.32 2.05
N TYR A 56 6.97 11.30 2.83
CA TYR A 56 6.01 10.20 2.84
C TYR A 56 4.61 10.68 2.50
N CYS A 57 3.92 9.89 1.70
CA CYS A 57 2.53 10.10 1.37
C CYS A 57 1.78 8.78 1.56
N ALA A 58 0.55 8.83 2.05
CA ALA A 58 -0.28 7.64 2.19
C ALA A 58 -1.76 7.97 2.04
N TRP A 59 -2.46 7.04 1.45
CA TRP A 59 -3.93 7.03 1.37
C TRP A 59 -4.46 5.61 1.45
N MET A 60 -5.74 5.47 1.67
CA MET A 60 -6.39 4.17 1.74
C MET A 60 -7.80 4.22 1.19
N VAL A 61 -8.30 3.05 0.83
CA VAL A 61 -9.70 2.82 0.48
C VAL A 61 -10.25 1.70 1.35
N VAL A 62 -11.39 1.94 1.96
CA VAL A 62 -12.14 0.96 2.74
C VAL A 62 -13.39 0.58 1.97
N SER A 63 -13.65 -0.72 1.80
CA SER A 63 -14.90 -1.19 1.18
C SER A 63 -16.13 -0.77 1.99
N GLU A 64 -17.30 -0.67 1.34
CA GLU A 64 -18.55 -0.24 2.00
C GLU A 64 -18.92 -1.14 3.19
N ASP A 65 -18.65 -2.44 3.08
CA ASP A 65 -18.87 -3.42 4.14
C ASP A 65 -17.75 -3.48 5.18
N LYS A 66 -16.74 -2.64 5.04
CA LYS A 66 -15.52 -2.59 5.86
C LYS A 66 -14.71 -3.88 5.93
N ARG A 67 -14.94 -4.83 5.02
CA ARG A 67 -14.25 -6.11 5.04
C ARG A 67 -12.93 -6.15 4.28
N THR A 68 -12.73 -5.20 3.38
CA THR A 68 -11.47 -5.11 2.59
C THR A 68 -10.92 -3.69 2.63
N VAL A 69 -9.63 -3.60 2.88
CA VAL A 69 -8.90 -2.34 3.02
C VAL A 69 -7.66 -2.37 2.14
N LEU A 70 -7.50 -1.37 1.30
CA LEU A 70 -6.28 -1.17 0.52
C LEU A 70 -5.58 0.08 1.03
N VAL A 71 -4.30 -0.03 1.33
CA VAL A 71 -3.48 1.08 1.83
C VAL A 71 -2.28 1.26 0.92
N GLY A 72 -2.14 2.44 0.32
CA GLY A 72 -0.96 2.83 -0.44
C GLY A 72 -0.05 3.72 0.39
N GLN A 73 1.20 3.34 0.51
CA GLN A 73 2.24 4.16 1.12
C GLN A 73 3.33 4.42 0.09
N TYR A 74 3.77 5.66 0.03
CA TYR A 74 4.74 6.15 -0.94
C TYR A 74 5.82 6.94 -0.22
N LYS A 75 7.06 6.69 -0.62
CA LYS A 75 8.22 7.42 -0.15
C LYS A 75 8.88 8.12 -1.33
N VAL A 76 9.19 9.41 -1.18
CA VAL A 76 9.87 10.20 -2.22
C VAL A 76 11.37 10.06 -2.08
N LEU A 77 11.94 10.47 -0.94
CA LEU A 77 13.36 10.36 -0.67
C LEU A 77 13.63 9.58 0.60
N ASN A 78 14.76 8.90 0.63
CA ASN A 78 15.27 8.29 1.84
C ASN A 78 15.74 9.35 2.84
N GLU A 79 15.50 9.08 4.09
CA GLU A 79 15.99 9.88 5.20
C GLU A 79 17.11 9.12 5.93
N VAL A 80 18.19 9.83 6.24
CA VAL A 80 19.27 9.25 7.07
C VAL A 80 18.75 9.08 8.50
N ASN A 81 18.93 7.89 9.06
CA ASN A 81 18.42 7.56 10.40
C ASN A 81 16.92 7.78 10.58
N ALA A 82 16.13 7.44 9.57
CA ALA A 82 14.69 7.57 9.63
C ALA A 82 14.14 6.86 10.89
N PRO A 83 13.25 7.53 11.65
CA PRO A 83 12.64 6.94 12.82
C PRO A 83 11.67 5.82 12.43
N PHE A 84 11.30 4.98 13.38
CA PHE A 84 10.21 4.06 13.21
C PHE A 84 8.93 4.82 12.87
N ARG A 85 8.32 4.47 11.74
CA ARG A 85 7.07 5.09 11.29
C ARG A 85 5.91 4.15 11.55
N ARG A 86 4.83 4.75 11.98
CA ARG A 86 3.54 4.10 12.12
C ARG A 86 2.52 4.84 11.25
N LEU A 87 1.75 4.10 10.50
CA LEU A 87 0.68 4.62 9.67
C LEU A 87 -0.66 4.28 10.32
N GLN A 88 -1.31 5.26 10.92
CA GLN A 88 -2.64 5.10 11.47
C GLN A 88 -3.66 5.02 10.34
N LEU A 89 -4.50 4.00 10.38
CA LEU A 89 -5.59 3.79 9.45
C LEU A 89 -6.87 4.45 9.98
N ILE A 90 -7.87 4.58 9.11
CA ILE A 90 -9.12 5.29 9.45
C ILE A 90 -10.31 4.50 8.90
N GLY A 91 -11.44 4.57 9.59
CA GLY A 91 -12.72 4.08 9.09
C GLY A 91 -12.94 2.58 9.19
N LEU A 92 -12.06 1.87 9.90
CA LEU A 92 -12.19 0.43 10.15
C LEU A 92 -13.26 0.14 11.22
N ASP A 93 -13.68 -1.11 11.30
CA ASP A 93 -14.43 -1.59 12.45
C ASP A 93 -13.46 -1.94 13.59
N PRO A 94 -13.58 -1.31 14.77
CA PRO A 94 -12.63 -1.50 15.86
C PRO A 94 -12.51 -2.95 16.35
N SER A 95 -13.60 -3.70 16.30
CA SER A 95 -13.70 -5.07 16.84
C SER A 95 -13.34 -6.17 15.83
N THR A 96 -13.19 -5.80 14.57
CA THR A 96 -12.90 -6.77 13.49
C THR A 96 -11.39 -7.03 13.39
N GLU A 97 -11.03 -8.32 13.29
CA GLU A 97 -9.66 -8.73 12.96
C GLU A 97 -9.44 -8.62 11.44
N TYR A 98 -8.44 -7.85 11.05
CA TYR A 98 -7.99 -7.66 9.68
C TYR A 98 -6.67 -8.38 9.46
N VAL A 99 -6.58 -9.20 8.43
CA VAL A 99 -5.39 -9.96 8.09
C VAL A 99 -4.70 -9.35 6.88
N ASP A 100 -3.41 -9.00 7.01
CA ASP A 100 -2.59 -8.63 5.86
C ASP A 100 -2.38 -9.86 4.97
N ILE A 101 -2.86 -9.79 3.73
CA ILE A 101 -2.77 -10.92 2.80
C ILE A 101 -1.35 -11.24 2.35
N ALA A 102 -0.39 -10.33 2.57
CA ALA A 102 0.99 -10.52 2.15
C ALA A 102 1.80 -11.38 3.12
N ASP A 103 1.56 -11.27 4.43
CA ASP A 103 2.33 -12.00 5.46
C ASP A 103 1.45 -12.80 6.42
N GLY A 104 0.13 -12.71 6.29
CA GLY A 104 -0.84 -13.43 7.11
C GLY A 104 -0.99 -12.92 8.54
N LYS A 105 -0.41 -11.75 8.88
CA LYS A 105 -0.54 -11.17 10.21
C LYS A 105 -1.91 -10.55 10.42
N GLY A 106 -2.51 -10.85 11.56
CA GLY A 106 -3.77 -10.27 12.01
C GLY A 106 -3.55 -9.05 12.90
N TYR A 107 -4.45 -8.09 12.76
CA TYR A 107 -4.52 -6.86 13.56
C TYR A 107 -5.97 -6.54 13.83
N TYR A 108 -6.29 -6.06 15.02
CA TYR A 108 -7.63 -5.52 15.26
C TYR A 108 -7.77 -4.13 14.64
N GLY A 109 -9.00 -3.76 14.25
CA GLY A 109 -9.24 -2.45 13.64
C GLY A 109 -8.89 -1.28 14.55
N ASP A 110 -9.14 -1.40 15.85
CA ASP A 110 -8.73 -0.41 16.86
C ASP A 110 -7.20 -0.29 16.96
N GLU A 111 -6.48 -1.41 16.90
CA GLU A 111 -5.00 -1.42 16.86
C GLU A 111 -4.49 -0.66 15.64
N LEU A 112 -5.01 -0.94 14.45
CA LEU A 112 -4.62 -0.25 13.21
C LEU A 112 -4.97 1.24 13.23
N MET A 113 -6.07 1.62 13.89
CA MET A 113 -6.49 3.02 13.97
C MET A 113 -5.75 3.83 15.02
N HIS A 114 -5.38 3.25 16.15
CA HIS A 114 -4.78 3.97 17.27
C HIS A 114 -3.26 3.77 17.40
N ILE A 115 -2.77 2.54 17.24
CA ILE A 115 -1.34 2.23 17.27
C ILE A 115 -0.74 2.43 15.88
N GLY A 116 -1.47 2.02 14.84
CA GLY A 116 -1.07 2.11 13.45
C GLY A 116 -0.20 0.94 12.97
N LEU A 117 -0.22 0.75 11.66
CA LEU A 117 0.62 -0.22 10.97
C LEU A 117 2.08 0.21 11.05
N VAL A 118 2.95 -0.69 11.48
CA VAL A 118 4.39 -0.44 11.44
C VAL A 118 4.86 -0.54 9.99
N THR A 119 5.16 0.62 9.43
CA THR A 119 5.70 0.74 8.06
C THR A 119 7.21 0.98 8.11
N SER A 120 7.91 0.27 9.01
CA SER A 120 9.33 0.46 9.19
C SER A 120 10.06 0.17 7.89
N ASP A 121 10.65 1.22 7.42
CA ASP A 121 11.64 1.21 6.40
C ASP A 121 12.97 0.77 7.05
N THR A 122 13.53 -0.33 6.60
CA THR A 122 14.88 -0.74 6.99
C THR A 122 15.90 0.09 6.23
N SER A 123 15.81 1.38 6.35
CA SER A 123 16.32 2.35 5.41
C SER A 123 17.80 2.63 5.55
N CYS A 124 18.62 2.18 6.29
CA CYS A 124 20.00 2.63 6.39
C CYS A 124 21.01 1.82 5.56
N GLY A 125 20.60 1.24 4.46
CA GLY A 125 21.48 0.44 3.61
C GLY A 125 21.94 -0.87 4.26
N GLN A 126 21.44 -1.19 5.44
CA GLN A 126 21.67 -2.49 6.07
C GLN A 126 20.56 -3.45 5.67
N VAL A 127 20.96 -4.50 4.98
CA VAL A 127 20.08 -5.64 4.68
C VAL A 127 19.95 -6.47 5.96
N LEU A 128 18.98 -6.15 6.79
CA LEU A 128 18.53 -7.03 7.85
C LEU A 128 17.51 -7.99 7.22
N ASP A 129 17.71 -9.28 7.39
CA ASP A 129 16.82 -10.36 6.89
C ASP A 129 16.73 -10.54 5.36
N GLY A 130 17.76 -10.23 4.58
CA GLY A 130 17.75 -10.45 3.13
C GLY A 130 16.77 -9.57 2.36
N ARG A 131 16.13 -8.59 3.01
CA ARG A 131 15.26 -7.60 2.37
C ARG A 131 16.10 -6.59 1.58
N LYS A 132 15.61 -6.19 0.41
CA LYS A 132 16.27 -5.14 -0.35
C LYS A 132 16.31 -3.85 0.48
N PRO A 133 17.43 -3.10 0.44
CA PRO A 133 17.48 -1.79 1.07
C PRO A 133 16.38 -0.92 0.47
N SER A 134 15.74 -0.13 1.30
CA SER A 134 14.77 0.84 0.84
C SER A 134 15.45 1.91 -0.02
N CYS A 135 14.87 2.21 -1.14
CA CYS A 135 15.38 3.18 -2.12
C CYS A 135 14.53 4.45 -2.10
N ASP A 136 15.04 5.51 -2.73
CA ASP A 136 14.21 6.64 -3.12
C ASP A 136 13.09 6.18 -4.07
N PHE A 137 11.98 6.88 -4.06
CA PHE A 137 10.81 6.60 -4.89
C PHE A 137 10.23 5.19 -4.69
N ASP A 138 10.21 4.74 -3.44
CA ASP A 138 9.65 3.43 -3.08
C ASP A 138 8.14 3.52 -2.79
N SER A 139 7.44 2.42 -3.00
CA SER A 139 6.01 2.35 -2.74
C SER A 139 5.58 0.95 -2.34
N LYS A 140 4.62 0.87 -1.41
CA LYS A 140 4.03 -0.39 -0.98
C LYS A 140 2.51 -0.28 -0.92
N ILE A 141 1.83 -1.33 -1.36
CA ILE A 141 0.39 -1.52 -1.15
C ILE A 141 0.22 -2.63 -0.12
N TYR A 142 -0.52 -2.33 0.94
CA TYR A 142 -0.99 -3.31 1.92
C TYR A 142 -2.45 -3.60 1.64
N ILE A 143 -2.84 -4.84 1.81
CA ILE A 143 -4.22 -5.27 1.62
C ILE A 143 -4.63 -6.07 2.84
N PHE A 144 -5.68 -5.61 3.49
CA PHE A 144 -6.25 -6.28 4.64
C PHE A 144 -7.62 -6.84 4.31
N GLU A 145 -7.86 -8.05 4.72
CA GLU A 145 -9.18 -8.70 4.62
C GLU A 145 -9.67 -9.05 6.02
N ALA A 146 -10.94 -8.72 6.30
CA ALA A 146 -11.59 -9.08 7.56
C ALA A 146 -11.78 -10.60 7.64
N LYS A 147 -11.45 -11.16 8.79
CA LYS A 147 -11.57 -12.59 9.09
C LYS A 147 -12.99 -13.00 9.39
#